data_c680a528621d039b960477e84065ef33
#
_entry.id   c680a528621d039b960477e84065ef33
#
_cell.length_a   1.000
_cell.length_b   1.000
_cell.length_c   1.000
_cell.angle_alpha   90.00
_cell.angle_beta   90.00
_cell.angle_gamma   90.00
#
_symmetry.space_group_name_H-M   'P 1'
#
loop_
_entity.id
_entity.type
_entity.pdbx_description
1 polymer ?
#
loop_
_entity_poly.entity_id
_entity_poly.type
_entity_poly.pdbx_seq_one_letter_code
_entity_poly.pdbx_strand_id
1 'polypeptide(L)'
;MTLYFNDQAKTANSTTNDYSYNNFFFSEIFAILYLFKIVNNTILTDLTYQLQMKSYPNQIRLPLAVDCIIFGFDGQQLKLLLVQRGFEPEKGKWSLMGGFVKASEDFEHAAARVLKQLTGLKGVYMEQLQAFGDPHRDTMERTVSVAYFALIDIHKYEKQLSKDFHAEWFPLDKIPRLIFDHEEMVEKAKQKLQYKAALHPILFELLPEKFTIPQLHDLYEGIYDTRLDKRNFSRKVLSTKLLVKQKEKEKENSKKGAFYYKLDKRRYNSKFHAFLNFIPNPDNLK
;
A
#
# COMPACT_ATOMS: atom_id res chain seq x y z
N MET A 1 -12.87 53.12 27.18
CA MET A 1 -11.80 54.17 27.33
C MET A 1 -11.37 54.53 25.91
N THR A 2 -11.93 55.64 25.47
CA THR A 2 -11.88 56.17 24.08
C THR A 2 -10.66 57.05 23.99
N LEU A 3 -9.81 56.86 23.00
CA LEU A 3 -8.77 57.81 22.66
C LEU A 3 -8.90 58.17 21.18
N TYR A 4 -9.29 59.44 20.99
CA TYR A 4 -9.25 60.23 19.74
C TYR A 4 -7.80 60.56 19.40
N PHE A 5 -7.42 60.48 18.14
CA PHE A 5 -6.37 61.35 17.58
C PHE A 5 -6.81 61.97 16.24
N ASN A 6 -6.56 63.25 16.18
CA ASN A 6 -7.05 64.23 15.26
C ASN A 6 -6.11 64.40 14.04
N ASP A 7 -6.67 64.87 12.95
CA ASP A 7 -6.10 65.26 11.68
C ASP A 7 -4.95 66.27 11.79
N GLN A 8 -3.99 66.10 10.90
CA GLN A 8 -3.39 67.26 10.14
C GLN A 8 -2.82 66.71 8.81
N ALA A 9 -3.40 67.22 7.74
CA ALA A 9 -2.89 67.09 6.39
C ALA A 9 -1.69 68.02 6.14
N LYS A 10 -0.67 67.57 5.41
CA LYS A 10 0.13 68.40 4.51
C LYS A 10 0.67 67.59 3.32
N THR A 11 0.35 68.11 2.19
CA THR A 11 0.73 67.78 0.81
C THR A 11 2.25 67.74 0.57
N ALA A 12 2.72 66.72 -0.16
CA ALA A 12 3.81 66.80 -1.12
C ALA A 12 3.75 65.66 -2.15
N ASN A 13 3.84 66.05 -3.37
CA ASN A 13 3.82 65.27 -4.62
C ASN A 13 5.03 64.34 -4.80
N SER A 14 4.78 63.36 -5.65
CA SER A 14 5.67 62.61 -6.57
C SER A 14 6.31 61.34 -6.04
N THR A 15 5.91 60.25 -6.57
CA THR A 15 6.57 59.33 -7.50
C THR A 15 5.91 57.95 -7.40
N THR A 16 5.32 57.56 -8.50
CA THR A 16 4.86 56.19 -8.84
C THR A 16 6.02 55.21 -8.72
N ASN A 17 5.95 54.23 -7.80
CA ASN A 17 6.56 52.89 -7.93
C ASN A 17 6.55 52.06 -6.66
N ASP A 18 5.58 52.17 -5.73
CA ASP A 18 5.62 51.40 -4.47
C ASP A 18 4.39 50.48 -4.21
N TYR A 19 3.52 50.28 -5.21
CA TYR A 19 2.32 49.47 -5.01
C TYR A 19 2.49 47.96 -5.31
N SER A 20 3.60 47.51 -5.90
CA SER A 20 3.82 46.09 -6.20
C SER A 20 4.54 45.34 -5.09
N TYR A 21 5.40 45.98 -4.32
CA TYR A 21 6.14 45.31 -3.23
C TYR A 21 5.30 45.06 -1.98
N ASN A 22 4.36 45.94 -1.65
CA ASN A 22 3.50 45.75 -0.46
C ASN A 22 2.51 44.62 -0.62
N ASN A 23 1.97 44.33 -1.80
CA ASN A 23 1.02 43.24 -2.00
C ASN A 23 1.67 41.86 -1.95
N PHE A 24 2.93 41.71 -2.31
CA PHE A 24 3.67 40.44 -2.21
C PHE A 24 4.00 40.12 -0.75
N PHE A 25 4.44 41.09 0.02
CA PHE A 25 4.75 40.92 1.45
C PHE A 25 3.50 40.61 2.30
N PHE A 26 2.36 41.21 2.01
CA PHE A 26 1.09 40.90 2.70
C PHE A 26 0.58 39.53 2.35
N SER A 27 0.73 39.05 1.11
CA SER A 27 0.30 37.71 0.73
C SER A 27 1.14 36.60 1.40
N GLU A 28 2.45 36.80 1.55
CA GLU A 28 3.32 35.86 2.26
C GLU A 28 3.05 35.86 3.76
N ILE A 29 2.84 37.01 4.38
CA ILE A 29 2.48 37.09 5.81
C ILE A 29 1.11 36.42 6.06
N PHE A 30 0.12 36.62 5.18
CA PHE A 30 -1.16 35.96 5.27
C PHE A 30 -1.04 34.46 5.07
N ALA A 31 -0.22 33.99 4.14
CA ALA A 31 0.05 32.57 3.95
C ALA A 31 0.73 31.94 5.17
N ILE A 32 1.72 32.61 5.75
CA ILE A 32 2.40 32.19 6.98
C ILE A 32 1.43 32.16 8.17
N LEU A 33 0.60 33.19 8.35
CA LEU A 33 -0.40 33.25 9.40
C LEU A 33 -1.50 32.18 9.22
N TYR A 34 -1.87 31.91 7.98
CA TYR A 34 -2.84 30.84 7.66
C TYR A 34 -2.27 29.45 7.92
N LEU A 35 -1.02 29.21 7.54
CA LEU A 35 -0.29 27.97 7.88
C LEU A 35 -0.10 27.84 9.40
N PHE A 36 0.23 28.92 10.10
CA PHE A 36 0.36 28.93 11.56
C PHE A 36 -0.99 28.62 12.25
N LYS A 37 -2.09 29.12 11.70
CA LYS A 37 -3.44 28.85 12.20
C LYS A 37 -3.87 27.40 11.94
N ILE A 38 -3.52 26.81 10.78
CA ILE A 38 -3.78 25.40 10.48
C ILE A 38 -2.96 24.50 11.41
N VAL A 39 -1.66 24.76 11.55
CA VAL A 39 -0.77 23.98 12.43
C VAL A 39 -1.23 24.06 13.89
N ASN A 40 -1.56 25.25 14.38
CA ASN A 40 -2.04 25.43 15.75
C ASN A 40 -3.44 24.81 15.98
N ASN A 41 -4.35 24.87 15.00
CA ASN A 41 -5.65 24.16 15.13
C ASN A 41 -5.46 22.65 15.14
N THR A 42 -4.55 22.10 14.36
CA THR A 42 -4.27 20.65 14.35
C THR A 42 -3.63 20.22 15.66
N ILE A 43 -2.71 21.03 16.21
CA ILE A 43 -2.08 20.76 17.51
C ILE A 43 -3.10 20.90 18.66
N LEU A 44 -3.95 21.93 18.62
CA LEU A 44 -4.99 22.13 19.64
C LEU A 44 -6.07 21.08 19.62
N THR A 45 -6.47 20.57 18.43
CA THR A 45 -7.43 19.46 18.34
C THR A 45 -6.81 18.15 18.82
N ASP A 46 -5.55 17.89 18.54
CA ASP A 46 -4.84 16.73 19.08
C ASP A 46 -4.66 16.83 20.59
N LEU A 47 -4.31 18.01 21.13
CA LEU A 47 -4.19 18.23 22.57
C LEU A 47 -5.54 18.12 23.29
N THR A 48 -6.60 18.70 22.75
CA THR A 48 -7.96 18.61 23.33
C THR A 48 -8.49 17.19 23.30
N TYR A 49 -8.22 16.43 22.24
CA TYR A 49 -8.57 15.01 22.18
C TYR A 49 -7.79 14.21 23.24
N GLN A 50 -6.49 14.46 23.40
CA GLN A 50 -5.66 13.84 24.45
C GLN A 50 -6.14 14.20 25.88
N LEU A 51 -6.59 15.43 26.09
CA LEU A 51 -7.10 15.90 27.39
C LEU A 51 -8.51 15.39 27.74
N GLN A 52 -9.32 15.05 26.71
CA GLN A 52 -10.68 14.50 26.90
C GLN A 52 -10.69 12.98 27.09
N MET A 53 -9.63 12.27 26.72
CA MET A 53 -9.54 10.83 26.88
C MET A 53 -9.28 10.50 28.37
N LYS A 54 -10.30 10.00 29.06
CA LYS A 54 -10.12 9.36 30.36
C LYS A 54 -9.22 8.15 30.19
N SER A 55 -8.03 8.16 30.75
CA SER A 55 -7.10 7.04 30.71
C SER A 55 -7.44 6.01 31.75
N TYR A 56 -7.31 4.73 31.44
CA TYR A 56 -7.31 3.68 32.43
C TYR A 56 -6.08 3.84 33.37
N PRO A 57 -6.25 3.90 34.70
CA PRO A 57 -5.12 4.03 35.58
C PRO A 57 -4.24 2.76 35.52
N ASN A 58 -2.94 2.94 35.68
CA ASN A 58 -1.95 1.86 35.74
C ASN A 58 -1.80 1.01 34.44
N GLN A 59 -2.28 1.50 33.29
CA GLN A 59 -2.06 0.84 32.02
C GLN A 59 -0.87 1.46 31.27
N ILE A 60 -0.02 0.59 30.71
CA ILE A 60 1.08 1.01 29.84
C ILE A 60 0.51 1.48 28.50
N ARG A 61 0.98 2.63 28.03
CA ARG A 61 0.68 3.11 26.67
C ARG A 61 1.79 2.67 25.75
N LEU A 62 1.43 2.01 24.66
CA LEU A 62 2.36 1.56 23.65
C LEU A 62 2.09 2.29 22.34
N PRO A 63 3.12 2.68 21.59
CA PRO A 63 2.97 3.10 20.22
C PRO A 63 2.28 2.01 19.38
N LEU A 64 1.31 2.45 18.59
CA LEU A 64 0.63 1.60 17.62
C LEU A 64 1.10 1.99 16.23
N ALA A 65 1.47 0.99 15.44
CA ALA A 65 1.91 1.16 14.06
C ALA A 65 1.04 0.34 13.10
N VAL A 66 1.14 0.64 11.84
CA VAL A 66 0.68 -0.20 10.73
C VAL A 66 1.84 -0.49 9.80
N ASP A 67 1.88 -1.69 9.22
CA ASP A 67 2.81 -2.07 8.18
C ASP A 67 2.04 -2.63 6.97
N CYS A 68 2.32 -2.08 5.78
CA CYS A 68 1.64 -2.45 4.54
C CYS A 68 2.53 -3.36 3.70
N ILE A 69 2.05 -4.56 3.40
CA ILE A 69 2.70 -5.58 2.58
C ILE A 69 2.01 -5.61 1.23
N ILE A 70 2.65 -5.08 0.20
CA ILE A 70 2.04 -4.95 -1.12
C ILE A 70 2.70 -5.92 -2.09
N PHE A 71 1.98 -6.99 -2.42
CA PHE A 71 2.34 -7.87 -3.51
C PHE A 71 1.86 -7.29 -4.84
N GLY A 72 2.62 -7.50 -5.89
CA GLY A 72 2.28 -7.08 -7.23
C GLY A 72 2.68 -8.13 -8.27
N PHE A 73 1.91 -8.24 -9.34
CA PHE A 73 2.23 -9.11 -10.47
C PHE A 73 2.43 -8.26 -11.72
N ASP A 74 3.54 -8.48 -12.44
CA ASP A 74 3.90 -7.75 -13.66
C ASP A 74 3.59 -8.51 -14.97
N GLY A 75 2.83 -9.62 -14.87
CA GLY A 75 2.53 -10.51 -15.99
C GLY A 75 3.54 -11.65 -16.16
N GLN A 76 4.65 -11.65 -15.43
CA GLN A 76 5.69 -12.69 -15.46
C GLN A 76 6.02 -13.25 -14.09
N GLN A 77 6.15 -12.39 -13.07
CA GLN A 77 6.55 -12.80 -11.73
C GLN A 77 5.84 -11.99 -10.64
N LEU A 78 5.68 -12.63 -9.49
CA LEU A 78 5.18 -12.00 -8.28
C LEU A 78 6.30 -11.23 -7.59
N LYS A 79 6.01 -10.00 -7.18
CA LYS A 79 6.95 -9.05 -6.57
C LYS A 79 6.40 -8.50 -5.27
N LEU A 80 7.31 -8.02 -4.43
CA LEU A 80 7.01 -7.28 -3.21
C LEU A 80 7.46 -5.82 -3.38
N LEU A 81 6.61 -4.87 -2.98
CA LEU A 81 6.98 -3.46 -2.93
C LEU A 81 7.67 -3.18 -1.61
N LEU A 82 8.85 -2.59 -1.68
CA LEU A 82 9.63 -2.17 -0.52
C LEU A 82 10.02 -0.71 -0.65
N VAL A 83 10.34 -0.08 0.48
CA VAL A 83 10.87 1.27 0.56
C VAL A 83 12.21 1.28 1.25
N GLN A 84 13.10 2.17 0.83
CA GLN A 84 14.34 2.40 1.55
C GLN A 84 14.09 3.39 2.69
N ARG A 85 14.40 2.99 3.93
CA ARG A 85 14.13 3.81 5.11
C ARG A 85 14.98 5.08 5.11
N GLY A 86 14.34 6.24 5.22
CA GLY A 86 15.02 7.55 5.14
C GLY A 86 15.54 8.09 6.47
N PHE A 87 15.27 7.46 7.62
CA PHE A 87 15.57 7.95 8.98
C PHE A 87 16.00 6.83 9.93
N GLU A 88 16.65 7.21 11.02
CA GLU A 88 17.07 6.29 12.08
C GLU A 88 15.88 5.77 12.92
N PRO A 89 15.93 4.57 13.50
CA PRO A 89 16.99 3.57 13.30
C PRO A 89 16.90 2.89 11.93
N GLU A 90 17.94 2.19 11.52
CA GLU A 90 17.95 1.40 10.30
C GLU A 90 17.89 2.22 8.99
N LYS A 91 18.36 3.48 9.00
CA LYS A 91 18.42 4.34 7.82
C LYS A 91 19.16 3.66 6.65
N GLY A 92 18.61 3.79 5.45
CA GLY A 92 19.15 3.23 4.22
C GLY A 92 18.87 1.74 4.00
N LYS A 93 18.26 1.04 4.98
CA LYS A 93 17.88 -0.37 4.83
C LYS A 93 16.46 -0.52 4.26
N TRP A 94 16.17 -1.70 3.75
CA TRP A 94 14.88 -2.01 3.14
C TRP A 94 13.82 -2.35 4.19
N SER A 95 12.61 -1.84 3.94
CA SER A 95 11.49 -1.88 4.87
C SER A 95 10.17 -2.09 4.13
N LEU A 96 9.18 -2.64 4.82
CA LEU A 96 7.78 -2.47 4.46
C LEU A 96 7.37 -1.00 4.63
N MET A 97 6.23 -0.62 4.06
CA MET A 97 5.64 0.70 4.26
C MET A 97 5.00 0.78 5.64
N GLY A 98 5.78 1.24 6.62
CA GLY A 98 5.39 1.33 8.02
C GLY A 98 5.17 2.76 8.50
N GLY A 99 4.31 2.93 9.52
CA GLY A 99 4.10 4.23 10.18
C GLY A 99 3.17 4.15 11.37
N PHE A 100 3.34 5.11 12.30
CA PHE A 100 2.52 5.17 13.50
C PHE A 100 1.09 5.61 13.21
N VAL A 101 0.16 5.05 13.96
CA VAL A 101 -1.27 5.42 13.96
C VAL A 101 -1.45 6.70 14.73
N LYS A 102 -2.15 7.67 14.16
CA LYS A 102 -2.49 8.93 14.81
C LYS A 102 -3.71 8.76 15.71
N ALA A 103 -3.83 9.59 16.73
CA ALA A 103 -4.95 9.55 17.66
C ALA A 103 -6.33 9.75 16.99
N SER A 104 -6.37 10.42 15.84
CA SER A 104 -7.60 10.78 15.11
C SER A 104 -7.95 9.84 13.95
N GLU A 105 -7.27 8.72 13.80
CA GLU A 105 -7.51 7.78 12.69
C GLU A 105 -7.63 6.34 13.19
N ASP A 106 -8.37 5.51 12.46
CA ASP A 106 -8.38 4.06 12.63
C ASP A 106 -7.24 3.38 11.84
N PHE A 107 -7.11 2.07 11.99
CA PHE A 107 -6.04 1.31 11.35
C PHE A 107 -6.12 1.31 9.82
N GLU A 108 -7.33 1.25 9.25
CA GLU A 108 -7.56 1.27 7.81
C GLU A 108 -7.14 2.62 7.21
N HIS A 109 -7.52 3.73 7.84
CA HIS A 109 -7.11 5.07 7.42
C HIS A 109 -5.61 5.29 7.59
N ALA A 110 -5.02 4.79 8.70
CA ALA A 110 -3.57 4.83 8.92
C ALA A 110 -2.82 4.08 7.82
N ALA A 111 -3.22 2.84 7.52
CA ALA A 111 -2.60 2.04 6.47
C ALA A 111 -2.70 2.70 5.08
N ALA A 112 -3.87 3.21 4.71
CA ALA A 112 -4.07 3.93 3.45
C ALA A 112 -3.22 5.21 3.36
N ARG A 113 -3.11 5.97 4.45
CA ARG A 113 -2.27 7.16 4.55
C ARG A 113 -0.79 6.81 4.41
N VAL A 114 -0.32 5.83 5.15
CA VAL A 114 1.09 5.39 5.14
C VAL A 114 1.47 4.92 3.75
N LEU A 115 0.68 4.03 3.13
CA LEU A 115 0.91 3.57 1.76
C LEU A 115 1.00 4.75 0.78
N LYS A 116 0.04 5.67 0.83
CA LYS A 116 0.04 6.86 -0.04
C LYS A 116 1.26 7.74 0.20
N GLN A 117 1.64 7.98 1.45
CA GLN A 117 2.78 8.86 1.80
C GLN A 117 4.11 8.27 1.36
N LEU A 118 4.30 6.96 1.44
CA LEU A 118 5.58 6.31 1.17
C LEU A 118 5.72 5.79 -0.26
N THR A 119 4.65 5.75 -1.05
CA THR A 119 4.69 5.19 -2.41
C THR A 119 3.95 6.01 -3.46
N GLY A 120 3.05 6.88 -3.05
CA GLY A 120 2.11 7.57 -3.93
C GLY A 120 0.84 6.77 -4.25
N LEU A 121 0.78 5.48 -3.93
CA LEU A 121 -0.34 4.59 -4.24
C LEU A 121 -1.62 5.01 -3.51
N LYS A 122 -2.74 5.05 -4.24
CA LYS A 122 -4.08 5.42 -3.72
C LYS A 122 -5.12 4.42 -4.20
N GLY A 123 -6.16 4.24 -3.37
CA GLY A 123 -7.29 3.38 -3.74
C GLY A 123 -6.94 1.90 -3.82
N VAL A 124 -5.86 1.49 -3.17
CA VAL A 124 -5.50 0.08 -3.00
C VAL A 124 -6.34 -0.49 -1.86
N TYR A 125 -7.12 -1.51 -2.16
CA TYR A 125 -7.81 -2.29 -1.13
C TYR A 125 -6.79 -3.15 -0.39
N MET A 126 -6.67 -2.93 0.91
CA MET A 126 -5.80 -3.70 1.81
C MET A 126 -6.64 -4.47 2.82
N GLU A 127 -6.23 -5.69 3.11
CA GLU A 127 -6.85 -6.52 4.12
C GLU A 127 -5.95 -6.62 5.34
N GLN A 128 -6.55 -6.55 6.51
CA GLN A 128 -5.82 -6.76 7.76
C GLN A 128 -5.31 -8.20 7.84
N LEU A 129 -4.02 -8.35 8.13
CA LEU A 129 -3.40 -9.65 8.31
C LEU A 129 -3.52 -10.11 9.76
N GLN A 130 -2.72 -9.54 10.63
CA GLN A 130 -2.70 -9.77 12.08
C GLN A 130 -1.90 -8.68 12.79
N ALA A 131 -1.97 -8.67 14.13
CA ALA A 131 -1.10 -7.84 14.95
C ALA A 131 0.22 -8.56 15.25
N PHE A 132 1.31 -7.79 15.26
CA PHE A 132 2.67 -8.18 15.62
C PHE A 132 3.06 -7.41 16.88
N GLY A 133 3.22 -8.13 17.97
CA GLY A 133 3.39 -7.50 19.30
C GLY A 133 4.50 -8.13 20.11
N ASP A 134 5.50 -8.78 19.50
CA ASP A 134 6.68 -9.25 20.24
C ASP A 134 7.35 -8.07 20.94
N PRO A 135 7.69 -8.18 22.24
CA PRO A 135 8.31 -7.09 23.00
C PRO A 135 9.62 -6.56 22.39
N HIS A 136 10.32 -7.37 21.63
CA HIS A 136 11.63 -7.08 21.08
C HIS A 136 11.62 -6.82 19.58
N ARG A 137 10.42 -6.74 18.95
CA ARG A 137 10.29 -6.56 17.50
C ARG A 137 10.90 -5.25 16.97
N ASP A 138 10.82 -4.19 17.77
CA ASP A 138 11.42 -2.89 17.47
C ASP A 138 12.52 -2.62 18.49
N THR A 139 13.69 -2.21 18.01
CA THR A 139 14.88 -1.99 18.84
C THR A 139 14.85 -0.67 19.61
N MET A 140 13.98 0.26 19.26
CA MET A 140 13.88 1.59 19.87
C MET A 140 12.87 1.63 20.99
N GLU A 141 11.68 1.11 20.76
CA GLU A 141 10.59 1.19 21.73
C GLU A 141 9.63 0.01 21.51
N ARG A 142 9.03 -0.48 22.60
CA ARG A 142 8.02 -1.51 22.53
C ARG A 142 6.81 -1.05 21.71
N THR A 143 6.75 -1.45 20.46
CA THR A 143 5.73 -1.06 19.49
C THR A 143 4.87 -2.27 19.13
N VAL A 144 3.56 -2.07 18.98
CA VAL A 144 2.64 -3.05 18.38
C VAL A 144 2.29 -2.58 16.99
N SER A 145 2.42 -3.44 15.99
CA SER A 145 2.03 -3.13 14.62
C SER A 145 0.90 -4.03 14.14
N VAL A 146 -0.07 -3.44 13.43
CA VAL A 146 -1.10 -4.17 12.71
C VAL A 146 -0.71 -4.21 11.23
N ALA A 147 -0.42 -5.41 10.75
CA ALA A 147 -0.03 -5.60 9.36
C ALA A 147 -1.27 -5.67 8.44
N TYR A 148 -1.15 -5.02 7.29
CA TYR A 148 -2.11 -5.04 6.19
C TYR A 148 -1.45 -5.58 4.95
N PHE A 149 -2.16 -6.34 4.12
CA PHE A 149 -1.62 -6.79 2.85
C PHE A 149 -2.57 -6.50 1.70
N ALA A 150 -1.99 -6.33 0.54
CA ALA A 150 -2.72 -6.17 -0.71
C ALA A 150 -2.03 -6.93 -1.83
N LEU A 151 -2.79 -7.13 -2.88
CA LEU A 151 -2.37 -7.77 -4.10
C LEU A 151 -2.82 -6.90 -5.26
N ILE A 152 -1.87 -6.42 -6.08
CA ILE A 152 -2.18 -5.47 -7.15
C ILE A 152 -1.57 -5.89 -8.49
N ASP A 153 -2.21 -5.47 -9.57
CA ASP A 153 -1.63 -5.45 -10.90
C ASP A 153 -0.67 -4.25 -11.00
N ILE A 154 0.64 -4.51 -11.14
CA ILE A 154 1.67 -3.47 -11.17
C ILE A 154 1.39 -2.45 -12.27
N HIS A 155 0.99 -2.89 -13.46
CA HIS A 155 0.75 -1.99 -14.60
C HIS A 155 -0.38 -0.99 -14.35
N LYS A 156 -1.39 -1.39 -13.58
CA LYS A 156 -2.51 -0.51 -13.21
C LYS A 156 -2.07 0.65 -12.32
N TYR A 157 -1.06 0.44 -11.50
CA TYR A 157 -0.60 1.40 -10.51
C TYR A 157 0.76 2.05 -10.83
N GLU A 158 1.42 1.64 -11.92
CA GLU A 158 2.76 2.11 -12.30
C GLU A 158 2.88 3.64 -12.36
N LYS A 159 1.86 4.31 -12.91
CA LYS A 159 1.82 5.78 -13.01
C LYS A 159 1.66 6.50 -11.66
N GLN A 160 1.21 5.79 -10.62
CA GLN A 160 1.03 6.36 -9.29
C GLN A 160 2.29 6.23 -8.43
N LEU A 161 3.16 5.24 -8.74
CA LEU A 161 4.36 5.01 -7.96
C LEU A 161 5.33 6.20 -8.13
N SER A 162 5.57 6.92 -7.05
CA SER A 162 6.45 8.07 -7.07
C SER A 162 7.91 7.65 -6.94
N LYS A 163 8.77 8.20 -7.79
CA LYS A 163 10.23 8.02 -7.72
C LYS A 163 10.87 8.71 -6.50
N ASP A 164 10.16 9.68 -5.90
CA ASP A 164 10.68 10.48 -4.79
C ASP A 164 10.79 9.70 -3.46
N PHE A 165 10.11 8.55 -3.36
CA PHE A 165 10.02 7.79 -2.11
C PHE A 165 10.92 6.56 -2.07
N HIS A 166 11.81 6.36 -3.05
CA HIS A 166 12.67 5.17 -3.14
C HIS A 166 11.92 3.85 -2.95
N ALA A 167 10.70 3.77 -3.51
CA ALA A 167 9.89 2.57 -3.49
C ALA A 167 10.21 1.72 -4.71
N GLU A 168 10.58 0.44 -4.49
CA GLU A 168 11.03 -0.47 -5.54
C GLU A 168 10.33 -1.84 -5.46
N TRP A 169 10.14 -2.46 -6.62
CA TRP A 169 9.58 -3.80 -6.75
C TRP A 169 10.68 -4.85 -6.76
N PHE A 170 10.64 -5.78 -5.81
CA PHE A 170 11.57 -6.90 -5.72
C PHE A 170 10.85 -8.22 -6.04
N PRO A 171 11.41 -9.07 -6.92
CA PRO A 171 10.96 -10.45 -7.06
C PRO A 171 10.99 -11.17 -5.71
N LEU A 172 10.01 -12.04 -5.43
CA LEU A 172 9.94 -12.70 -4.12
C LEU A 172 11.15 -13.58 -3.79
N ASP A 173 11.82 -14.10 -4.80
CA ASP A 173 13.06 -14.89 -4.67
C ASP A 173 14.32 -14.03 -4.51
N LYS A 174 14.21 -12.70 -4.59
CA LYS A 174 15.31 -11.73 -4.51
C LYS A 174 15.06 -10.59 -3.54
N ILE A 175 14.20 -10.83 -2.53
CA ILE A 175 13.93 -9.85 -1.48
C ILE A 175 15.24 -9.60 -0.70
N PRO A 176 15.67 -8.34 -0.55
CA PRO A 176 16.81 -8.01 0.31
C PRO A 176 16.44 -8.25 1.77
N ARG A 177 17.47 -8.29 2.65
CA ARG A 177 17.22 -8.35 4.09
C ARG A 177 16.39 -7.15 4.54
N LEU A 178 15.32 -7.42 5.28
CA LEU A 178 14.43 -6.41 5.82
C LEU A 178 14.81 -6.05 7.26
N ILE A 179 14.36 -4.86 7.70
CA ILE A 179 14.52 -4.44 9.09
C ILE A 179 13.51 -5.15 10.00
N PHE A 180 13.80 -5.16 11.30
CA PHE A 180 12.94 -5.67 12.36
C PHE A 180 12.41 -7.08 12.08
N ASP A 181 11.10 -7.29 12.28
CA ASP A 181 10.36 -8.52 12.01
C ASP A 181 9.63 -8.52 10.65
N HIS A 182 10.00 -7.62 9.73
CA HIS A 182 9.31 -7.46 8.45
C HIS A 182 9.39 -8.70 7.56
N GLU A 183 10.46 -9.49 7.66
CA GLU A 183 10.57 -10.78 6.95
C GLU A 183 9.49 -11.76 7.41
N GLU A 184 9.23 -11.83 8.73
CA GLU A 184 8.14 -12.65 9.29
C GLU A 184 6.78 -12.16 8.81
N MET A 185 6.56 -10.84 8.79
CA MET A 185 5.32 -10.25 8.29
C MET A 185 5.05 -10.64 6.82
N VAL A 186 6.07 -10.58 5.96
CA VAL A 186 5.98 -10.98 4.55
C VAL A 186 5.64 -12.46 4.43
N GLU A 187 6.28 -13.33 5.21
CA GLU A 187 6.00 -14.76 5.18
C GLU A 187 4.57 -15.08 5.63
N LYS A 188 4.07 -14.45 6.70
CA LYS A 188 2.67 -14.59 7.14
C LYS A 188 1.68 -14.09 6.09
N ALA A 189 2.00 -12.97 5.42
CA ALA A 189 1.16 -12.45 4.35
C ALA A 189 1.15 -13.39 3.13
N LYS A 190 2.30 -13.99 2.77
CA LYS A 190 2.42 -14.99 1.71
C LYS A 190 1.56 -16.22 2.01
N GLN A 191 1.63 -16.76 3.24
CA GLN A 191 0.79 -17.88 3.69
C GLN A 191 -0.71 -17.54 3.61
N LYS A 192 -1.09 -16.34 4.03
CA LYS A 192 -2.48 -15.87 3.92
C LYS A 192 -2.93 -15.74 2.47
N LEU A 193 -2.05 -15.24 1.60
CA LEU A 193 -2.29 -15.15 0.17
C LEU A 193 -2.47 -16.53 -0.47
N GLN A 194 -1.61 -17.50 -0.14
CA GLN A 194 -1.74 -18.89 -0.57
C GLN A 194 -3.08 -19.50 -0.15
N TYR A 195 -3.45 -19.34 1.12
CA TYR A 195 -4.73 -19.82 1.64
C TYR A 195 -5.91 -19.19 0.89
N LYS A 196 -5.88 -17.88 0.67
CA LYS A 196 -6.94 -17.20 -0.08
C LYS A 196 -6.97 -17.62 -1.55
N ALA A 197 -5.83 -17.80 -2.17
CA ALA A 197 -5.72 -18.27 -3.55
C ALA A 197 -6.31 -19.69 -3.74
N ALA A 198 -6.23 -20.53 -2.70
CA ALA A 198 -6.83 -21.85 -2.70
C ALA A 198 -8.37 -21.82 -2.58
N LEU A 199 -8.90 -20.85 -1.81
CA LEU A 199 -10.34 -20.72 -1.55
C LEU A 199 -11.06 -19.81 -2.54
N HIS A 200 -10.37 -18.81 -3.07
CA HIS A 200 -10.95 -17.78 -3.91
C HIS A 200 -10.09 -17.56 -5.16
N PRO A 201 -10.67 -17.21 -6.32
CA PRO A 201 -9.91 -16.86 -7.51
C PRO A 201 -9.36 -15.43 -7.43
N ILE A 202 -8.95 -14.99 -6.25
CA ILE A 202 -8.33 -13.68 -6.05
C ILE A 202 -7.14 -13.43 -7.00
N LEU A 203 -6.55 -14.51 -7.51
CA LEU A 203 -5.46 -14.43 -8.48
C LEU A 203 -5.88 -13.86 -9.83
N PHE A 204 -7.15 -13.95 -10.19
CA PHE A 204 -7.64 -13.34 -11.43
C PHE A 204 -7.71 -11.81 -11.34
N GLU A 205 -7.77 -11.26 -10.14
CA GLU A 205 -7.74 -9.80 -9.93
C GLU A 205 -6.35 -9.20 -10.17
N LEU A 206 -5.31 -10.04 -10.09
CA LEU A 206 -3.91 -9.66 -10.38
C LEU A 206 -3.56 -9.72 -11.85
N LEU A 207 -4.37 -10.38 -12.63
CA LEU A 207 -4.14 -10.50 -14.05
C LEU A 207 -4.81 -9.35 -14.78
N PRO A 208 -4.26 -8.91 -15.91
CA PRO A 208 -4.97 -8.00 -16.79
C PRO A 208 -6.31 -8.61 -17.21
N GLU A 209 -7.25 -7.79 -17.68
CA GLU A 209 -8.59 -8.26 -18.08
C GLU A 209 -8.53 -9.42 -19.09
N LYS A 210 -7.47 -9.43 -19.93
CA LYS A 210 -7.12 -10.53 -20.83
C LYS A 210 -5.75 -11.06 -20.43
N PHE A 211 -5.63 -12.34 -20.20
CA PHE A 211 -4.38 -13.01 -19.82
C PHE A 211 -4.23 -14.35 -20.54
N THR A 212 -3.03 -14.89 -20.53
CA THR A 212 -2.72 -16.21 -21.10
C THR A 212 -2.65 -17.27 -20.01
N ILE A 213 -2.83 -18.54 -20.35
CA ILE A 213 -2.65 -19.65 -19.39
C ILE A 213 -1.21 -19.68 -18.83
N PRO A 214 -0.15 -19.44 -19.60
CA PRO A 214 1.20 -19.30 -19.05
C PRO A 214 1.30 -18.22 -17.96
N GLN A 215 0.78 -17.01 -18.18
CA GLN A 215 0.80 -15.93 -17.16
C GLN A 215 0.08 -16.35 -15.87
N LEU A 216 -1.07 -17.02 -16.01
CA LEU A 216 -1.78 -17.55 -14.84
C LEU A 216 -0.97 -18.65 -14.13
N HIS A 217 -0.30 -19.51 -14.88
CA HIS A 217 0.58 -20.54 -14.34
C HIS A 217 1.75 -19.94 -13.56
N ASP A 218 2.44 -18.96 -14.14
CA ASP A 218 3.59 -18.30 -13.51
C ASP A 218 3.17 -17.54 -12.22
N LEU A 219 1.97 -16.95 -12.22
CA LEU A 219 1.40 -16.34 -11.01
C LEU A 219 1.19 -17.37 -9.90
N TYR A 220 0.61 -18.54 -10.23
CA TYR A 220 0.40 -19.62 -9.25
C TYR A 220 1.73 -20.18 -8.75
N GLU A 221 2.72 -20.41 -9.61
CA GLU A 221 4.07 -20.82 -9.21
C GLU A 221 4.69 -19.81 -8.24
N GLY A 222 4.55 -18.50 -8.53
CA GLY A 222 5.07 -17.43 -7.67
C GLY A 222 4.42 -17.39 -6.28
N ILE A 223 3.11 -17.60 -6.20
CA ILE A 223 2.39 -17.58 -4.92
C ILE A 223 2.70 -18.81 -4.08
N TYR A 224 2.70 -20.01 -4.71
CA TYR A 224 2.92 -21.26 -3.98
C TYR A 224 4.40 -21.60 -3.81
N ASP A 225 5.30 -20.82 -4.44
CA ASP A 225 6.75 -21.04 -4.41
C ASP A 225 7.12 -22.47 -4.79
N THR A 226 6.45 -23.01 -5.81
CA THR A 226 6.62 -24.38 -6.25
C THR A 226 6.46 -24.50 -7.76
N ARG A 227 7.14 -25.47 -8.34
CA ARG A 227 6.99 -25.77 -9.77
C ARG A 227 5.72 -26.57 -10.00
N LEU A 228 4.88 -26.10 -10.92
CA LEU A 228 3.65 -26.76 -11.31
C LEU A 228 3.80 -27.39 -12.71
N ASP A 229 3.29 -28.61 -12.90
CA ASP A 229 3.26 -29.21 -14.23
C ASP A 229 2.31 -28.41 -15.14
N LYS A 230 2.86 -27.80 -16.16
CA LYS A 230 2.14 -26.91 -17.10
C LYS A 230 0.94 -27.58 -17.77
N ARG A 231 1.05 -28.88 -18.09
CA ARG A 231 -0.01 -29.61 -18.78
C ARG A 231 -1.17 -29.91 -17.84
N ASN A 232 -0.87 -30.38 -16.64
CA ASN A 232 -1.87 -30.65 -15.60
C ASN A 232 -2.54 -29.36 -15.16
N PHE A 233 -1.77 -28.30 -14.92
CA PHE A 233 -2.30 -26.98 -14.57
C PHE A 233 -3.29 -26.47 -15.63
N SER A 234 -2.86 -26.42 -16.91
CA SER A 234 -3.72 -25.98 -18.01
C SER A 234 -5.01 -26.79 -18.10
N ARG A 235 -4.92 -28.13 -17.98
CA ARG A 235 -6.09 -29.00 -18.00
C ARG A 235 -7.04 -28.71 -16.85
N LYS A 236 -6.53 -28.58 -15.63
CA LYS A 236 -7.33 -28.26 -14.42
C LYS A 236 -8.01 -26.89 -14.57
N VAL A 237 -7.27 -25.85 -14.94
CA VAL A 237 -7.81 -24.50 -15.12
C VAL A 237 -8.93 -24.47 -16.16
N LEU A 238 -8.72 -25.09 -17.31
CA LEU A 238 -9.71 -25.11 -18.38
C LEU A 238 -10.95 -25.97 -18.02
N SER A 239 -10.77 -27.02 -17.21
CA SER A 239 -11.89 -27.87 -16.74
C SER A 239 -12.85 -27.15 -15.83
N THR A 240 -12.44 -26.05 -15.17
CA THR A 240 -13.31 -25.20 -14.34
C THR A 240 -14.41 -24.52 -15.13
N LYS A 241 -14.21 -24.36 -16.44
CA LYS A 241 -15.09 -23.62 -17.37
C LYS A 241 -15.31 -22.15 -16.97
N LEU A 242 -14.40 -21.59 -16.15
CA LEU A 242 -14.45 -20.20 -15.73
C LEU A 242 -13.76 -19.24 -16.68
N LEU A 243 -13.04 -19.77 -17.66
CA LEU A 243 -12.29 -18.98 -18.63
C LEU A 243 -12.96 -18.98 -20.00
N VAL A 244 -13.14 -17.78 -20.54
CA VAL A 244 -13.63 -17.57 -21.90
C VAL A 244 -12.45 -17.29 -22.82
N LYS A 245 -12.20 -18.23 -23.74
CA LYS A 245 -11.14 -18.10 -24.74
C LYS A 245 -11.43 -16.95 -25.69
N GLN A 246 -10.44 -16.11 -25.95
CA GLN A 246 -10.51 -15.00 -26.91
C GLN A 246 -9.98 -15.43 -28.28
N LYS A 247 -10.34 -14.67 -29.31
CA LYS A 247 -9.83 -14.90 -30.69
C LYS A 247 -8.37 -14.47 -30.83
N GLU A 248 -7.95 -13.52 -30.03
CA GLU A 248 -6.62 -12.93 -30.04
C GLU A 248 -5.57 -13.86 -29.41
N LYS A 249 -4.33 -13.74 -29.88
CA LYS A 249 -3.16 -14.45 -29.33
C LYS A 249 -2.08 -13.47 -28.94
N GLU A 250 -1.42 -13.75 -27.84
CA GLU A 250 -0.15 -13.17 -27.44
C GLU A 250 0.96 -13.81 -28.29
N LYS A 251 1.84 -13.02 -28.91
CA LYS A 251 2.92 -13.48 -29.79
C LYS A 251 4.31 -13.03 -29.34
N GLU A 252 4.41 -12.15 -28.36
CA GLU A 252 5.69 -11.59 -27.92
C GLU A 252 6.56 -12.63 -27.21
N ASN A 253 5.93 -13.46 -26.36
CA ASN A 253 6.62 -14.46 -25.54
C ASN A 253 6.50 -15.90 -26.08
N SER A 254 5.85 -16.11 -27.22
CA SER A 254 5.65 -17.45 -27.82
C SER A 254 5.62 -17.43 -29.33
N LYS A 255 6.53 -18.20 -29.99
CA LYS A 255 6.58 -18.32 -31.43
C LYS A 255 5.25 -18.80 -32.08
N LYS A 256 4.48 -19.64 -31.39
CA LYS A 256 3.16 -20.13 -31.84
C LYS A 256 2.00 -19.26 -31.38
N GLY A 257 2.25 -18.31 -30.47
CA GLY A 257 1.27 -17.47 -29.80
C GLY A 257 0.38 -18.24 -28.82
N ALA A 258 0.16 -17.66 -27.63
CA ALA A 258 -0.77 -18.17 -26.63
C ALA A 258 -2.12 -17.46 -26.73
N PHE A 259 -3.22 -18.19 -26.68
CA PHE A 259 -4.55 -17.56 -26.69
C PHE A 259 -4.76 -16.76 -25.40
N TYR A 260 -5.37 -15.59 -25.55
CA TYR A 260 -5.89 -14.86 -24.41
C TYR A 260 -7.18 -15.47 -23.88
N TYR A 261 -7.40 -15.30 -22.58
CA TYR A 261 -8.61 -15.69 -21.86
C TYR A 261 -9.10 -14.54 -21.00
N LYS A 262 -10.41 -14.52 -20.72
CA LYS A 262 -11.05 -13.65 -19.73
C LYS A 262 -11.76 -14.50 -18.69
N LEU A 263 -11.85 -13.99 -17.46
CA LEU A 263 -12.67 -14.61 -16.43
C LEU A 263 -14.16 -14.41 -16.74
N ASP A 264 -14.93 -15.49 -16.73
CA ASP A 264 -16.39 -15.43 -16.72
C ASP A 264 -16.91 -15.12 -15.32
N LYS A 265 -17.05 -13.83 -15.03
CA LYS A 265 -17.49 -13.34 -13.72
C LYS A 265 -18.88 -13.88 -13.30
N ARG A 266 -19.79 -14.16 -14.25
CA ARG A 266 -21.11 -14.69 -13.94
C ARG A 266 -21.02 -16.14 -13.46
N ARG A 267 -20.28 -16.96 -14.18
CA ARG A 267 -20.04 -18.36 -13.76
C ARG A 267 -19.22 -18.46 -12.49
N TYR A 268 -18.29 -17.53 -12.31
CA TYR A 268 -17.46 -17.45 -11.12
C TYR A 268 -18.32 -17.28 -9.86
N ASN A 269 -19.17 -16.26 -9.81
CA ASN A 269 -20.03 -16.00 -8.65
C ASN A 269 -21.00 -17.16 -8.34
N SER A 270 -21.31 -18.02 -9.31
CA SER A 270 -22.18 -19.19 -9.13
C SER A 270 -21.46 -20.49 -8.73
N LYS A 271 -20.12 -20.55 -8.85
CA LYS A 271 -19.33 -21.78 -8.66
C LYS A 271 -18.20 -21.62 -7.66
N PHE A 272 -18.44 -20.90 -6.59
CA PHE A 272 -17.47 -20.65 -5.53
C PHE A 272 -16.71 -21.90 -5.03
N HIS A 273 -17.37 -23.06 -5.02
CA HIS A 273 -16.77 -24.32 -4.57
C HIS A 273 -15.81 -25.00 -5.55
N ALA A 274 -15.73 -24.54 -6.80
CA ALA A 274 -14.88 -25.18 -7.82
C ALA A 274 -13.37 -24.99 -7.58
N PHE A 275 -12.98 -24.01 -6.76
CA PHE A 275 -11.58 -23.69 -6.44
C PHE A 275 -10.98 -24.51 -5.29
N LEU A 276 -11.79 -25.09 -4.42
CA LEU A 276 -11.32 -25.94 -3.32
C LEU A 276 -10.47 -27.15 -3.79
N ASN A 277 -10.63 -27.54 -5.04
CA ASN A 277 -9.85 -28.63 -5.65
C ASN A 277 -8.51 -28.19 -6.26
N PHE A 278 -8.16 -26.91 -6.13
CA PHE A 278 -6.89 -26.34 -6.63
C PHE A 278 -5.77 -26.36 -5.60
N ILE A 279 -6.05 -26.71 -4.36
CA ILE A 279 -5.03 -26.83 -3.31
C ILE A 279 -4.05 -27.92 -3.78
N PRO A 280 -2.76 -27.61 -3.99
CA PRO A 280 -1.74 -28.65 -4.07
C PRO A 280 -1.88 -29.47 -2.80
N ASN A 281 -1.81 -30.80 -2.91
CA ASN A 281 -1.90 -31.69 -1.75
C ASN A 281 -0.95 -31.13 -0.67
N PRO A 282 -1.43 -30.83 0.58
CA PRO A 282 -0.59 -30.25 1.63
C PRO A 282 0.68 -31.07 1.90
N ASP A 283 0.66 -32.37 1.62
CA ASP A 283 1.81 -33.27 1.75
C ASP A 283 2.92 -32.98 0.72
N ASN A 284 2.67 -32.18 -0.32
CA ASN A 284 3.62 -31.74 -1.33
C ASN A 284 4.16 -30.32 -1.08
N LEU A 285 3.74 -29.65 -0.01
CA LEU A 285 4.25 -28.36 0.44
C LEU A 285 5.27 -28.61 1.56
N LYS A 286 6.45 -29.09 1.19
CA LYS A 286 7.62 -29.13 2.08
C LYS A 286 8.53 -27.97 1.79
#